data_3e15544f7fa8942b8db3e63fad573337
#
_entry.id   3e15544f7fa8942b8db3e63fad573337
#
_cell.length_a   1.000
_cell.length_b   1.000
_cell.length_c   1.000
_cell.angle_alpha   90.00
_cell.angle_beta   90.00
_cell.angle_gamma   90.00
#
_symmetry.space_group_name_H-M   'P 1'
#
loop_
_entity.id
_entity.type
_entity.pdbx_description
1 polymer ?
#
loop_
_entity_poly.entity_id
_entity_poly.type
_entity_poly.pdbx_seq_one_letter_code
_entity_poly.pdbx_strand_id
1 'polypeptide(L)'
;MSAAVPSPVQVDTALTDLAGDVTTPTTVPSEQSVAKRQRTSSALRAPDTNTSTSHVDLFSAPLSIIVFGATGDLAKKKLFPALYKLCLEEQVPRDVNIVGYGRSAVELSSFIAKQCVNVRDDPAHPRTDFLERISFHAGGYDASSSYEELDCKLRAYERAHPSGAPGNRLFFLSVPPTVFGTVAEMISLHCRASAGGFTRLMIEKPFGRDSASFEELNALTAAHFEETQLYRIDHYLGKEIILNISTLRWANALFEPMWTAKHVESVQIVFKENIGTEGRGGYFDEFGIIRDLLQNHLLQAFMFLAMEPPEAMTAAAILAAKVELLRTVRTLDLHEGKRVFLGQFKASTDGTSKGYLEDVTVPAGSRCPTFAACVLTVDNARWRGVPFLLSAGKGLDERLCELRVRFRPMACNQQLFGAPAQNELVMRVQPDEALYVVASSKQPGISAGLASSEERRTPVAMGLRYAQTFGDGGPFVCGDAYERMLLNAARGEQCLSVSAAELVEAWRIFTPLLHQIDSEQPQPVLHPFGEFPEGYAEWARTHGIEVRPLDASWGGKEAAAKLAADLAAHKAAQAAAVATRRAEQSRDDLAFGY
;
A
#
# COMPACT_ATOMS: atom_id res chain seq x y z
N MET A 1 47.14 -15.43 52.07
CA MET A 1 45.86 -15.22 52.72
C MET A 1 44.83 -15.50 51.66
N SER A 2 44.48 -16.68 51.36
CA SER A 2 43.56 -17.66 51.97
C SER A 2 42.17 -17.05 52.28
N ALA A 3 41.19 -17.44 51.47
CA ALA A 3 39.79 -17.69 51.77
C ALA A 3 39.05 -17.90 50.40
N ALA A 4 38.64 -19.01 50.09
CA ALA A 4 37.64 -20.00 50.50
C ALA A 4 36.46 -20.01 49.50
N VAL A 5 36.36 -21.13 48.79
CA VAL A 5 35.27 -21.56 47.89
C VAL A 5 34.17 -22.20 48.75
N PRO A 6 32.90 -22.03 48.48
CA PRO A 6 31.86 -22.95 48.95
C PRO A 6 31.38 -23.90 47.86
N SER A 7 31.19 -25.14 48.26
CA SER A 7 30.79 -26.34 47.52
C SER A 7 29.25 -26.41 47.26
N PRO A 8 28.80 -27.37 46.45
CA PRO A 8 27.49 -27.38 45.82
C PRO A 8 26.39 -28.05 46.68
N VAL A 9 25.16 -27.61 46.44
CA VAL A 9 23.93 -28.18 47.06
C VAL A 9 23.40 -29.30 46.15
N GLN A 10 23.17 -30.45 46.80
CA GLN A 10 22.50 -31.63 46.23
C GLN A 10 21.01 -31.35 45.92
N VAL A 11 20.53 -31.92 44.85
CA VAL A 11 19.10 -32.03 44.54
C VAL A 11 18.70 -33.51 44.74
N ASP A 12 17.75 -33.71 45.64
CA ASP A 12 17.11 -34.99 45.91
C ASP A 12 16.15 -35.42 44.80
N THR A 13 16.26 -36.68 44.42
CA THR A 13 15.37 -37.41 43.56
C THR A 13 14.22 -38.04 44.38
N ALA A 14 13.00 -37.85 43.99
CA ALA A 14 11.86 -38.69 44.36
C ALA A 14 11.06 -39.09 43.14
N LEU A 15 11.27 -40.33 42.72
CA LEU A 15 10.39 -41.12 41.86
C LEU A 15 9.28 -41.73 42.70
N THR A 16 8.04 -41.65 42.28
CA THR A 16 7.03 -42.65 42.61
C THR A 16 6.12 -42.89 41.42
N ASP A 17 6.03 -44.18 41.09
CA ASP A 17 5.22 -44.84 40.11
C ASP A 17 3.72 -44.60 40.23
N LEU A 18 3.05 -44.63 39.10
CA LEU A 18 1.73 -45.31 38.97
C LEU A 18 1.52 -45.73 37.50
N ALA A 19 1.62 -47.05 37.30
CA ALA A 19 1.16 -47.77 36.11
C ALA A 19 -0.35 -48.01 36.21
N GLY A 20 -1.01 -47.93 35.08
CA GLY A 20 -2.43 -48.23 34.95
C GLY A 20 -2.84 -48.49 33.49
N ASP A 21 -2.87 -49.74 33.17
CA ASP A 21 -3.54 -50.56 32.18
C ASP A 21 -4.04 -49.99 30.82
N VAL A 22 -3.51 -50.71 29.83
CA VAL A 22 -3.91 -50.78 28.42
C VAL A 22 -5.10 -51.74 28.27
N THR A 23 -6.20 -51.30 27.61
CA THR A 23 -7.07 -52.18 26.88
C THR A 23 -7.59 -51.54 25.61
N THR A 24 -7.17 -52.06 24.50
CA THR A 24 -7.79 -51.90 23.17
C THR A 24 -9.08 -52.74 23.07
N PRO A 25 -10.04 -52.32 22.24
CA PRO A 25 -10.39 -53.24 21.13
C PRO A 25 -10.59 -52.53 19.77
N THR A 26 -10.01 -53.18 18.79
CA THR A 26 -10.29 -53.18 17.36
C THR A 26 -11.75 -53.45 17.03
N THR A 27 -12.35 -52.61 16.19
CA THR A 27 -13.31 -53.05 15.13
C THR A 27 -13.46 -51.97 14.06
N VAL A 28 -13.21 -52.36 12.84
CA VAL A 28 -13.52 -51.67 11.58
C VAL A 28 -14.96 -51.99 11.21
N PRO A 29 -15.75 -51.04 10.71
CA PRO A 29 -16.83 -51.33 9.77
C PRO A 29 -16.70 -50.54 8.46
N SER A 30 -17.06 -51.28 7.42
CA SER A 30 -17.21 -51.10 6.00
C SER A 30 -17.86 -49.79 5.52
N GLU A 31 -17.47 -49.47 4.28
CA GLU A 31 -18.07 -48.47 3.37
C GLU A 31 -19.60 -48.62 3.25
N GLN A 32 -20.30 -47.51 3.29
CA GLN A 32 -21.35 -47.05 2.37
C GLN A 32 -22.17 -45.89 3.02
N SER A 33 -22.08 -44.72 2.49
CA SER A 33 -23.18 -43.84 2.04
C SER A 33 -22.74 -42.37 2.01
N VAL A 34 -22.62 -41.87 0.79
CA VAL A 34 -22.44 -40.45 0.50
C VAL A 34 -23.77 -39.73 0.79
N ALA A 35 -23.87 -39.05 1.90
CA ALA A 35 -24.93 -38.07 2.16
C ALA A 35 -24.32 -36.69 2.28
N LYS A 36 -24.76 -35.77 1.42
CA LYS A 36 -24.50 -34.35 1.45
C LYS A 36 -24.73 -33.78 2.85
N ARG A 37 -23.68 -33.43 3.58
CA ARG A 37 -23.78 -32.53 4.73
C ARG A 37 -23.33 -31.13 4.31
N GLN A 38 -24.29 -30.22 4.24
CA GLN A 38 -24.04 -28.79 4.28
C GLN A 38 -23.20 -28.50 5.52
N ARG A 39 -21.98 -28.03 5.33
CA ARG A 39 -21.15 -27.49 6.41
C ARG A 39 -21.63 -26.05 6.67
N THR A 40 -22.44 -25.86 7.68
CA THR A 40 -22.58 -24.57 8.34
C THR A 40 -21.27 -24.30 9.07
N SER A 41 -20.46 -23.39 8.54
CA SER A 41 -19.30 -22.85 9.25
C SER A 41 -19.80 -22.00 10.39
N SER A 42 -19.76 -22.51 11.62
CA SER A 42 -19.86 -21.69 12.81
C SER A 42 -18.55 -20.89 12.91
N ALA A 43 -18.57 -19.65 12.43
CA ALA A 43 -17.54 -18.68 12.70
C ALA A 43 -17.45 -18.48 14.22
N LEU A 44 -16.28 -18.67 14.79
CA LEU A 44 -15.95 -18.22 16.14
C LEU A 44 -16.13 -16.71 16.18
N ARG A 45 -17.23 -16.27 16.79
CA ARG A 45 -17.53 -14.89 17.05
C ARG A 45 -16.54 -14.39 18.11
N ALA A 46 -15.68 -13.45 17.74
CA ALA A 46 -14.86 -12.73 18.70
C ALA A 46 -15.78 -11.95 19.68
N PRO A 47 -15.37 -11.74 20.93
CA PRO A 47 -16.21 -11.01 21.87
C PRO A 47 -16.42 -9.57 21.38
N ASP A 48 -17.68 -9.14 21.34
CA ASP A 48 -18.11 -7.79 21.05
C ASP A 48 -17.52 -6.81 22.09
N THR A 49 -16.38 -6.19 21.78
CA THR A 49 -15.96 -4.96 22.46
C THR A 49 -16.67 -3.81 21.77
N ASN A 50 -17.83 -3.49 22.31
CA ASN A 50 -18.73 -2.48 21.81
C ASN A 50 -18.18 -1.07 22.07
N THR A 51 -17.49 -0.49 21.08
CA THR A 51 -17.49 0.94 20.83
C THR A 51 -17.99 1.12 19.41
N SER A 52 -19.30 1.30 19.28
CA SER A 52 -20.00 1.41 18.01
C SER A 52 -19.59 2.69 17.28
N THR A 53 -18.67 2.58 16.34
CA THR A 53 -18.80 3.38 15.13
C THR A 53 -20.02 2.79 14.42
N SER A 54 -21.15 3.50 14.45
CA SER A 54 -22.34 3.11 13.72
C SER A 54 -22.00 3.14 12.23
N HIS A 55 -21.67 1.96 11.67
CA HIS A 55 -21.54 1.83 10.23
C HIS A 55 -22.84 2.30 9.59
N VAL A 56 -22.73 3.29 8.70
CA VAL A 56 -23.89 3.77 7.95
C VAL A 56 -24.34 2.63 7.05
N ASP A 57 -25.57 2.18 7.23
CA ASP A 57 -26.19 1.26 6.27
C ASP A 57 -26.50 2.02 4.99
N LEU A 58 -25.66 1.83 3.97
CA LEU A 58 -25.80 2.50 2.69
C LEU A 58 -27.06 2.09 1.93
N PHE A 59 -27.67 0.95 2.26
CA PHE A 59 -28.84 0.41 1.57
C PHE A 59 -30.17 0.91 2.13
N SER A 60 -30.14 1.58 3.29
CA SER A 60 -31.34 2.09 3.95
C SER A 60 -31.80 3.47 3.45
N ALA A 61 -30.95 4.17 2.68
CA ALA A 61 -31.20 5.56 2.25
C ALA A 61 -30.59 5.82 0.86
N PRO A 62 -31.14 6.79 0.08
CA PRO A 62 -30.59 7.15 -1.22
C PRO A 62 -29.16 7.66 -1.10
N LEU A 63 -28.27 7.21 -1.99
CA LEU A 63 -26.87 7.64 -2.06
C LEU A 63 -26.61 8.37 -3.39
N SER A 64 -26.10 9.60 -3.29
CA SER A 64 -25.59 10.35 -4.44
C SER A 64 -24.08 10.51 -4.33
N ILE A 65 -23.34 10.19 -5.41
CA ILE A 65 -21.89 10.39 -5.54
C ILE A 65 -21.65 11.42 -6.64
N ILE A 66 -21.10 12.56 -6.26
CA ILE A 66 -20.89 13.70 -7.16
C ILE A 66 -19.38 13.84 -7.42
N VAL A 67 -18.97 13.71 -8.68
CA VAL A 67 -17.56 13.77 -9.10
C VAL A 67 -17.28 15.13 -9.73
N PHE A 68 -16.64 16.03 -9.01
CA PHE A 68 -16.14 17.29 -9.56
C PHE A 68 -14.88 17.02 -10.40
N GLY A 69 -14.77 17.68 -11.56
CA GLY A 69 -13.70 17.37 -12.52
C GLY A 69 -13.91 16.06 -13.27
N ALA A 70 -15.17 15.66 -13.45
CA ALA A 70 -15.56 14.38 -14.07
C ALA A 70 -15.05 14.18 -15.50
N THR A 71 -14.65 15.25 -16.21
CA THR A 71 -14.06 15.19 -17.56
C THR A 71 -12.55 14.92 -17.53
N GLY A 72 -11.93 14.81 -16.35
CA GLY A 72 -10.49 14.61 -16.16
C GLY A 72 -10.03 13.16 -16.30
N ASP A 73 -8.72 13.00 -16.37
CA ASP A 73 -8.06 11.69 -16.53
C ASP A 73 -8.26 10.77 -15.32
N LEU A 74 -8.27 11.32 -14.10
CA LEU A 74 -8.48 10.53 -12.89
C LEU A 74 -9.87 9.90 -12.88
N ALA A 75 -10.89 10.69 -13.21
CA ALA A 75 -12.26 10.20 -13.31
C ALA A 75 -12.37 9.06 -14.34
N LYS A 76 -11.79 9.26 -15.53
CA LYS A 76 -11.75 8.28 -16.61
C LYS A 76 -11.01 7.00 -16.25
N LYS A 77 -9.81 7.12 -15.65
CA LYS A 77 -8.90 5.99 -15.46
C LYS A 77 -9.17 5.23 -14.15
N LYS A 78 -9.76 5.91 -13.15
CA LYS A 78 -9.88 5.37 -11.79
C LYS A 78 -11.29 5.44 -11.22
N LEU A 79 -11.95 6.62 -11.21
CA LEU A 79 -13.19 6.78 -10.44
C LEU A 79 -14.37 6.04 -11.06
N PHE A 80 -14.64 6.20 -12.36
CA PHE A 80 -15.75 5.49 -12.98
C PHE A 80 -15.56 3.97 -13.00
N PRO A 81 -14.35 3.42 -13.29
CA PRO A 81 -14.09 1.98 -13.10
C PRO A 81 -14.30 1.50 -11.67
N ALA A 82 -13.85 2.27 -10.66
CA ALA A 82 -14.01 1.91 -9.25
C ALA A 82 -15.50 1.93 -8.82
N LEU A 83 -16.25 2.96 -9.23
CA LEU A 83 -17.69 3.04 -8.97
C LEU A 83 -18.45 1.88 -9.60
N TYR A 84 -18.13 1.54 -10.86
CA TYR A 84 -18.72 0.38 -11.52
C TYR A 84 -18.48 -0.90 -10.72
N LYS A 85 -17.24 -1.12 -10.30
CA LYS A 85 -16.89 -2.32 -9.54
C LYS A 85 -17.58 -2.39 -8.18
N LEU A 86 -17.70 -1.26 -7.47
CA LEU A 86 -18.48 -1.20 -6.24
C LEU A 86 -19.98 -1.53 -6.46
N CYS A 87 -20.55 -1.13 -7.58
CA CYS A 87 -21.91 -1.51 -7.96
C CYS A 87 -22.00 -2.99 -8.31
N LEU A 88 -21.03 -3.52 -9.06
CA LEU A 88 -20.94 -4.92 -9.46
C LEU A 88 -20.84 -5.87 -8.25
N GLU A 89 -20.02 -5.51 -7.26
CA GLU A 89 -19.81 -6.27 -6.03
C GLU A 89 -20.89 -5.99 -4.95
N GLU A 90 -21.94 -5.26 -5.30
CA GLU A 90 -23.03 -4.87 -4.38
C GLU A 90 -22.55 -4.19 -3.09
N GLN A 91 -21.43 -3.45 -3.17
CA GLN A 91 -20.88 -2.70 -2.03
C GLN A 91 -21.58 -1.35 -1.81
N VAL A 92 -22.27 -0.85 -2.84
CA VAL A 92 -23.12 0.35 -2.81
C VAL A 92 -24.52 0.01 -3.35
N PRO A 93 -25.56 0.81 -3.05
CA PRO A 93 -26.91 0.56 -3.55
C PRO A 93 -26.94 0.46 -5.07
N ARG A 94 -27.77 -0.45 -5.60
CA ARG A 94 -27.93 -0.67 -7.04
C ARG A 94 -28.46 0.55 -7.78
N ASP A 95 -29.18 1.41 -7.10
CA ASP A 95 -29.79 2.65 -7.60
C ASP A 95 -28.99 3.89 -7.24
N VAL A 96 -27.71 3.75 -6.86
CA VAL A 96 -26.82 4.88 -6.57
C VAL A 96 -26.86 5.93 -7.70
N ASN A 97 -27.05 7.21 -7.34
CA ASN A 97 -27.05 8.33 -8.28
C ASN A 97 -25.62 8.84 -8.46
N ILE A 98 -25.10 8.78 -9.69
CA ILE A 98 -23.74 9.23 -10.02
C ILE A 98 -23.83 10.48 -10.88
N VAL A 99 -23.29 11.60 -10.37
CA VAL A 99 -23.31 12.89 -11.05
C VAL A 99 -21.90 13.33 -11.42
N GLY A 100 -21.56 13.38 -12.69
CA GLY A 100 -20.37 14.06 -13.16
C GLY A 100 -20.58 15.58 -13.16
N TYR A 101 -19.68 16.34 -12.53
CA TYR A 101 -19.70 17.82 -12.53
C TYR A 101 -18.51 18.38 -13.29
N GLY A 102 -18.77 19.32 -14.20
CA GLY A 102 -17.72 20.00 -14.97
C GLY A 102 -18.12 21.42 -15.39
N ARG A 103 -17.14 22.27 -15.72
CA ARG A 103 -17.39 23.67 -16.06
C ARG A 103 -18.14 23.89 -17.37
N SER A 104 -17.93 23.02 -18.33
CA SER A 104 -18.50 23.17 -19.69
C SER A 104 -19.57 22.13 -19.92
N ALA A 105 -20.64 22.53 -20.57
CA ALA A 105 -21.68 21.61 -20.99
C ALA A 105 -21.13 20.59 -22.00
N VAL A 106 -21.46 19.33 -21.75
CA VAL A 106 -21.10 18.19 -22.60
C VAL A 106 -22.37 17.37 -22.80
N GLU A 107 -22.58 16.89 -24.00
CA GLU A 107 -23.68 15.98 -24.28
C GLU A 107 -23.45 14.66 -23.55
N LEU A 108 -24.48 14.12 -22.87
CA LEU A 108 -24.34 12.99 -21.94
C LEU A 108 -23.79 11.72 -22.61
N SER A 109 -24.24 11.38 -23.81
CA SER A 109 -23.76 10.22 -24.55
C SER A 109 -22.28 10.34 -24.89
N SER A 110 -21.84 11.53 -25.30
CA SER A 110 -20.42 11.83 -25.55
C SER A 110 -19.58 11.80 -24.29
N PHE A 111 -20.09 12.31 -23.16
CA PHE A 111 -19.44 12.21 -21.84
C PHE A 111 -19.25 10.76 -21.44
N ILE A 112 -20.29 9.94 -21.47
CA ILE A 112 -20.25 8.52 -21.13
C ILE A 112 -19.25 7.77 -22.02
N ALA A 113 -19.34 7.94 -23.34
CA ALA A 113 -18.45 7.29 -24.30
C ALA A 113 -16.97 7.60 -24.04
N LYS A 114 -16.66 8.84 -23.64
CA LYS A 114 -15.29 9.28 -23.39
C LYS A 114 -14.80 8.91 -21.99
N GLN A 115 -15.60 9.07 -20.95
CA GLN A 115 -15.15 8.91 -19.57
C GLN A 115 -15.29 7.48 -19.04
N CYS A 116 -16.25 6.70 -19.55
CA CYS A 116 -16.47 5.32 -19.13
C CYS A 116 -15.81 4.28 -20.06
N VAL A 117 -14.86 4.69 -20.92
CA VAL A 117 -14.15 3.78 -21.85
C VAL A 117 -13.38 2.68 -21.14
N ASN A 118 -12.92 2.92 -19.90
CA ASN A 118 -12.20 1.95 -19.08
C ASN A 118 -13.12 1.10 -18.19
N VAL A 119 -14.42 1.33 -18.21
CA VAL A 119 -15.43 0.48 -17.56
C VAL A 119 -15.58 -0.77 -18.43
N ARG A 120 -15.05 -1.89 -17.95
CA ARG A 120 -15.08 -3.17 -18.68
C ARG A 120 -16.43 -3.83 -18.46
N ASP A 121 -16.99 -4.37 -19.54
CA ASP A 121 -18.23 -5.12 -19.47
C ASP A 121 -18.01 -6.46 -18.73
N ASP A 122 -18.94 -6.81 -17.86
CA ASP A 122 -19.00 -8.12 -17.22
C ASP A 122 -20.19 -8.87 -17.81
N PRO A 123 -20.02 -10.11 -18.31
CA PRO A 123 -21.11 -10.87 -18.93
C PRO A 123 -22.30 -11.13 -17.99
N ALA A 124 -22.06 -11.21 -16.68
CA ALA A 124 -23.12 -11.43 -15.69
C ALA A 124 -23.82 -10.11 -15.28
N HIS A 125 -23.15 -8.99 -15.47
CA HIS A 125 -23.62 -7.66 -15.05
C HIS A 125 -23.30 -6.63 -16.12
N PRO A 126 -24.18 -6.45 -17.14
CA PRO A 126 -23.95 -5.50 -18.22
C PRO A 126 -23.70 -4.09 -17.70
N ARG A 127 -22.67 -3.43 -18.23
CA ARG A 127 -22.35 -2.04 -17.85
C ARG A 127 -23.45 -1.03 -18.20
N THR A 128 -24.40 -1.41 -19.04
CA THR A 128 -25.54 -0.54 -19.42
C THR A 128 -26.30 -0.04 -18.19
N ASP A 129 -26.61 -0.93 -17.25
CA ASP A 129 -27.34 -0.58 -16.02
C ASP A 129 -26.56 0.43 -15.15
N PHE A 130 -25.25 0.35 -15.15
CA PHE A 130 -24.39 1.32 -14.48
C PHE A 130 -24.37 2.67 -15.22
N LEU A 131 -24.26 2.64 -16.56
CA LEU A 131 -24.18 3.85 -17.36
C LEU A 131 -25.48 4.68 -17.30
N GLU A 132 -26.63 4.05 -17.15
CA GLU A 132 -27.94 4.70 -16.99
C GLU A 132 -28.06 5.49 -15.67
N ARG A 133 -27.23 5.18 -14.66
CA ARG A 133 -27.18 5.90 -13.37
C ARG A 133 -26.32 7.15 -13.41
N ILE A 134 -25.59 7.36 -14.51
CA ILE A 134 -24.68 8.48 -14.67
C ILE A 134 -25.42 9.63 -15.30
N SER A 135 -25.35 10.78 -14.66
CA SER A 135 -25.78 12.06 -15.20
C SER A 135 -24.63 13.04 -15.25
N PHE A 136 -24.79 14.13 -16.00
CA PHE A 136 -23.78 15.19 -16.06
C PHE A 136 -24.42 16.55 -15.72
N HIS A 137 -23.72 17.34 -14.91
CA HIS A 137 -24.09 18.69 -14.55
C HIS A 137 -22.97 19.66 -14.93
N ALA A 138 -23.31 20.66 -15.72
CA ALA A 138 -22.38 21.72 -16.12
C ALA A 138 -22.60 22.96 -15.26
N GLY A 139 -21.51 23.51 -14.69
CA GLY A 139 -21.59 24.72 -13.86
C GLY A 139 -20.24 25.27 -13.45
N GLY A 140 -20.19 26.57 -13.16
CA GLY A 140 -19.02 27.22 -12.58
C GLY A 140 -18.74 26.68 -11.17
N TYR A 141 -17.46 26.65 -10.77
CA TYR A 141 -17.10 26.21 -9.41
C TYR A 141 -17.41 27.26 -8.34
N ASP A 142 -17.67 28.49 -8.75
CA ASP A 142 -17.99 29.66 -7.93
C ASP A 142 -19.43 30.20 -8.15
N ALA A 143 -20.21 29.54 -9.01
CA ALA A 143 -21.53 30.00 -9.39
C ALA A 143 -22.63 29.37 -8.52
N SER A 144 -23.18 30.10 -7.54
CA SER A 144 -24.25 29.62 -6.65
C SER A 144 -25.42 28.99 -7.36
N SER A 145 -25.88 29.58 -8.49
CA SER A 145 -27.00 29.05 -9.28
C SER A 145 -26.75 27.63 -9.78
N SER A 146 -25.49 27.28 -10.12
CA SER A 146 -25.15 25.93 -10.58
C SER A 146 -25.28 24.90 -9.46
N TYR A 147 -24.97 25.28 -8.21
CA TYR A 147 -25.13 24.40 -7.04
C TYR A 147 -26.59 24.29 -6.61
N GLU A 148 -27.38 25.37 -6.74
CA GLU A 148 -28.84 25.32 -6.49
C GLU A 148 -29.54 24.39 -7.50
N GLU A 149 -29.15 24.43 -8.77
CA GLU A 149 -29.66 23.50 -9.78
C GLU A 149 -29.22 22.05 -9.49
N LEU A 150 -27.96 21.86 -9.06
CA LEU A 150 -27.48 20.55 -8.64
C LEU A 150 -28.29 20.04 -7.45
N ASP A 151 -28.49 20.86 -6.41
CA ASP A 151 -29.29 20.50 -5.23
C ASP A 151 -30.73 20.13 -5.61
N CYS A 152 -31.36 20.87 -6.51
CA CYS A 152 -32.68 20.51 -7.02
C CYS A 152 -32.72 19.12 -7.64
N LYS A 153 -31.71 18.73 -8.41
CA LYS A 153 -31.60 17.39 -9.01
C LYS A 153 -31.38 16.31 -7.93
N LEU A 154 -30.48 16.57 -6.97
CA LEU A 154 -30.23 15.64 -5.86
C LEU A 154 -31.50 15.41 -5.02
N ARG A 155 -32.19 16.49 -4.66
CA ARG A 155 -33.47 16.41 -3.93
C ARG A 155 -34.57 15.72 -4.72
N ALA A 156 -34.60 15.87 -6.04
CA ALA A 156 -35.56 15.17 -6.89
C ALA A 156 -35.34 13.66 -6.84
N TYR A 157 -34.09 13.21 -6.95
CA TYR A 157 -33.72 11.81 -6.80
C TYR A 157 -34.05 11.29 -5.38
N GLU A 158 -33.67 12.02 -4.33
CA GLU A 158 -33.92 11.65 -2.94
C GLU A 158 -35.41 11.50 -2.63
N ARG A 159 -36.26 12.41 -3.15
CA ARG A 159 -37.73 12.34 -2.98
C ARG A 159 -38.37 11.19 -3.75
N ALA A 160 -37.80 10.80 -4.87
CA ALA A 160 -38.30 9.68 -5.67
C ALA A 160 -37.91 8.31 -5.11
N HIS A 161 -36.94 8.28 -4.18
CA HIS A 161 -36.44 7.02 -3.62
C HIS A 161 -37.47 6.35 -2.70
N PRO A 162 -37.68 5.02 -2.85
CA PRO A 162 -38.76 4.30 -2.12
C PRO A 162 -38.63 4.31 -0.61
N SER A 163 -37.41 4.48 -0.05
CA SER A 163 -37.18 4.47 1.39
C SER A 163 -37.84 5.66 2.12
N GLY A 164 -38.04 6.78 1.43
CA GLY A 164 -38.44 8.03 2.06
C GLY A 164 -37.42 8.60 3.06
N ALA A 165 -36.23 7.99 3.16
CA ALA A 165 -35.17 8.43 4.04
C ALA A 165 -34.42 9.66 3.47
N PRO A 166 -33.79 10.48 4.34
CA PRO A 166 -32.90 11.55 3.89
C PRO A 166 -31.76 11.02 3.05
N GLY A 167 -31.42 11.74 1.98
CA GLY A 167 -30.35 11.33 1.07
C GLY A 167 -28.94 11.53 1.65
N ASN A 168 -28.05 10.64 1.30
CA ASN A 168 -26.62 10.69 1.59
C ASN A 168 -25.85 11.25 0.40
N ARG A 169 -24.95 12.19 0.64
CA ARG A 169 -24.21 12.90 -0.41
C ARG A 169 -22.71 12.80 -0.19
N LEU A 170 -22.03 12.19 -1.18
CA LEU A 170 -20.57 12.08 -1.23
C LEU A 170 -20.04 12.89 -2.40
N PHE A 171 -19.21 13.89 -2.13
CA PHE A 171 -18.59 14.75 -3.13
C PHE A 171 -17.13 14.41 -3.29
N PHE A 172 -16.70 14.08 -4.51
CA PHE A 172 -15.30 13.79 -4.83
C PHE A 172 -14.69 14.96 -5.61
N LEU A 173 -13.65 15.60 -5.06
CA LEU A 173 -12.98 16.74 -5.69
C LEU A 173 -11.76 16.29 -6.50
N SER A 174 -11.94 15.99 -7.78
CA SER A 174 -10.88 15.76 -8.76
C SER A 174 -10.59 17.03 -9.58
N VAL A 175 -10.33 18.13 -8.88
CA VAL A 175 -10.10 19.47 -9.43
C VAL A 175 -8.78 20.04 -8.91
N PRO A 176 -8.24 21.13 -9.50
CA PRO A 176 -7.04 21.77 -8.96
C PRO A 176 -7.22 22.27 -7.51
N PRO A 177 -6.17 22.23 -6.69
CA PRO A 177 -6.23 22.65 -5.27
C PRO A 177 -6.71 24.09 -5.06
N THR A 178 -6.44 24.97 -6.03
CA THR A 178 -6.82 26.39 -6.00
C THR A 178 -8.33 26.62 -5.90
N VAL A 179 -9.14 25.62 -6.23
CA VAL A 179 -10.61 25.74 -6.17
C VAL A 179 -11.24 24.91 -5.04
N PHE A 180 -10.44 24.17 -4.23
CA PHE A 180 -11.00 23.33 -3.17
C PHE A 180 -11.82 24.12 -2.16
N GLY A 181 -11.32 25.26 -1.69
CA GLY A 181 -12.01 26.11 -0.72
C GLY A 181 -13.35 26.62 -1.26
N THR A 182 -13.34 27.17 -2.48
CA THR A 182 -14.56 27.68 -3.14
C THR A 182 -15.60 26.58 -3.36
N VAL A 183 -15.17 25.39 -3.82
CA VAL A 183 -16.09 24.26 -4.04
C VAL A 183 -16.64 23.77 -2.69
N ALA A 184 -15.82 23.68 -1.65
CA ALA A 184 -16.26 23.30 -0.30
C ALA A 184 -17.29 24.28 0.24
N GLU A 185 -17.04 25.58 0.11
CA GLU A 185 -17.98 26.66 0.49
C GLU A 185 -19.33 26.49 -0.24
N MET A 186 -19.30 26.38 -1.56
CA MET A 186 -20.51 26.27 -2.37
C MET A 186 -21.31 25.00 -2.03
N ILE A 187 -20.66 23.87 -1.84
CA ILE A 187 -21.32 22.63 -1.39
C ILE A 187 -21.95 22.84 -0.02
N SER A 188 -21.25 23.49 0.89
CA SER A 188 -21.74 23.76 2.24
C SER A 188 -22.98 24.67 2.25
N LEU A 189 -23.01 25.67 1.40
CA LEU A 189 -24.12 26.64 1.32
C LEU A 189 -25.35 26.07 0.62
N HIS A 190 -25.17 25.30 -0.46
CA HIS A 190 -26.25 24.96 -1.37
C HIS A 190 -26.58 23.47 -1.45
N CYS A 191 -25.62 22.57 -1.17
CA CYS A 191 -25.75 21.14 -1.46
C CYS A 191 -25.64 20.22 -0.24
N ARG A 192 -25.88 20.72 0.99
CA ARG A 192 -25.91 19.84 2.16
C ARG A 192 -27.13 18.92 2.11
N ALA A 193 -26.91 17.66 2.52
CA ALA A 193 -27.97 16.70 2.73
C ALA A 193 -29.00 17.24 3.75
N SER A 194 -30.24 16.77 3.65
CA SER A 194 -31.27 17.04 4.67
C SER A 194 -30.89 16.40 6.00
N ALA A 195 -31.48 16.90 7.09
CA ALA A 195 -31.25 16.37 8.43
C ALA A 195 -31.47 14.85 8.48
N GLY A 196 -30.51 14.11 9.00
CA GLY A 196 -30.49 12.65 9.03
C GLY A 196 -29.66 11.98 7.91
N GLY A 197 -29.37 12.70 6.82
CA GLY A 197 -28.39 12.26 5.81
C GLY A 197 -27.01 12.85 6.06
N PHE A 198 -25.98 12.24 5.50
CA PHE A 198 -24.62 12.78 5.58
C PHE A 198 -24.21 13.60 4.35
N THR A 199 -23.32 14.57 4.58
CA THR A 199 -22.57 15.26 3.53
C THR A 199 -21.10 15.05 3.78
N ARG A 200 -20.39 14.38 2.88
CA ARG A 200 -18.95 14.08 2.99
C ARG A 200 -18.19 14.55 1.78
N LEU A 201 -16.96 15.00 2.00
CA LEU A 201 -16.10 15.58 1.01
C LEU A 201 -14.81 14.78 0.88
N MET A 202 -14.56 14.19 -0.29
CA MET A 202 -13.30 13.53 -0.64
C MET A 202 -12.44 14.49 -1.42
N ILE A 203 -11.20 14.67 -0.97
CA ILE A 203 -10.28 15.67 -1.54
C ILE A 203 -9.00 14.95 -1.98
N GLU A 204 -8.60 15.17 -3.24
CA GLU A 204 -7.35 14.67 -3.78
C GLU A 204 -6.13 15.50 -3.38
N LYS A 205 -4.96 14.87 -3.37
CA LYS A 205 -3.69 15.60 -3.24
C LYS A 205 -3.46 16.55 -4.44
N PRO A 206 -2.67 17.61 -4.26
CA PRO A 206 -1.83 17.97 -3.12
C PRO A 206 -2.57 18.77 -2.03
N PHE A 207 -2.12 18.58 -0.79
CA PHE A 207 -2.63 19.31 0.37
C PHE A 207 -1.60 20.37 0.80
N GLY A 208 -1.55 21.47 0.07
CA GLY A 208 -0.52 22.51 0.23
C GLY A 208 0.80 22.16 -0.48
N ARG A 209 1.79 23.05 -0.29
CA ARG A 209 3.17 22.95 -0.79
C ARG A 209 4.19 22.97 0.35
N ASP A 210 3.75 23.46 1.51
CA ASP A 210 4.48 23.62 2.77
C ASP A 210 3.48 23.80 3.92
N SER A 211 3.98 24.00 5.15
CA SER A 211 3.14 24.19 6.34
C SER A 211 2.14 25.35 6.17
N ALA A 212 2.58 26.50 5.68
CA ALA A 212 1.74 27.69 5.59
C ALA A 212 0.59 27.51 4.59
N SER A 213 0.87 27.03 3.40
CA SER A 213 -0.14 26.81 2.37
C SER A 213 -1.10 25.65 2.73
N PHE A 214 -0.63 24.66 3.50
CA PHE A 214 -1.51 23.64 4.06
C PHE A 214 -2.45 24.23 5.12
N GLU A 215 -1.94 25.03 6.04
CA GLU A 215 -2.76 25.68 7.09
C GLU A 215 -3.85 26.56 6.47
N GLU A 216 -3.51 27.33 5.43
CA GLU A 216 -4.49 28.14 4.69
C GLU A 216 -5.58 27.26 4.06
N LEU A 217 -5.19 26.23 3.30
CA LEU A 217 -6.14 25.30 2.66
C LEU A 217 -7.01 24.59 3.69
N ASN A 218 -6.42 24.17 4.80
CA ASN A 218 -7.13 23.48 5.87
C ASN A 218 -8.14 24.43 6.56
N ALA A 219 -7.76 25.69 6.80
CA ALA A 219 -8.67 26.68 7.35
C ALA A 219 -9.89 26.93 6.45
N LEU A 220 -9.68 27.03 5.13
CA LEU A 220 -10.76 27.19 4.15
C LEU A 220 -11.75 26.01 4.16
N THR A 221 -11.25 24.78 4.26
CA THR A 221 -12.12 23.60 4.29
C THR A 221 -12.78 23.39 5.65
N ALA A 222 -12.05 23.62 6.75
CA ALA A 222 -12.53 23.46 8.12
C ALA A 222 -13.57 24.55 8.51
N ALA A 223 -13.61 25.68 7.82
CA ALA A 223 -14.67 26.68 8.00
C ALA A 223 -16.07 26.14 7.62
N HIS A 224 -16.10 25.13 6.75
CA HIS A 224 -17.34 24.61 6.16
C HIS A 224 -17.64 23.17 6.51
N PHE A 225 -16.64 22.34 6.86
CA PHE A 225 -16.79 20.91 7.13
C PHE A 225 -16.01 20.52 8.39
N GLU A 226 -16.61 19.68 9.22
CA GLU A 226 -15.92 19.03 10.32
C GLU A 226 -14.91 18.00 9.79
N GLU A 227 -13.85 17.70 10.56
CA GLU A 227 -12.85 16.70 10.19
C GLU A 227 -13.47 15.33 9.88
N THR A 228 -14.54 14.96 10.58
CA THR A 228 -15.30 13.72 10.35
C THR A 228 -16.01 13.67 8.99
N GLN A 229 -16.15 14.79 8.32
CA GLN A 229 -16.77 14.93 6.99
C GLN A 229 -15.73 15.01 5.86
N LEU A 230 -14.44 15.18 6.21
CA LEU A 230 -13.34 15.38 5.26
C LEU A 230 -12.53 14.09 5.08
N TYR A 231 -12.44 13.61 3.85
CA TYR A 231 -11.68 12.42 3.45
C TYR A 231 -10.56 12.84 2.51
N ARG A 232 -9.38 13.14 3.07
CA ARG A 232 -8.18 13.47 2.27
C ARG A 232 -7.54 12.19 1.79
N ILE A 233 -7.35 12.09 0.46
CA ILE A 233 -6.97 10.86 -0.19
C ILE A 233 -5.47 10.77 -0.41
N ASP A 234 -4.86 9.75 0.17
CA ASP A 234 -3.62 9.18 -0.32
C ASP A 234 -3.88 7.74 -0.75
N HIS A 235 -3.86 7.49 -2.06
CA HIS A 235 -4.22 6.18 -2.61
C HIS A 235 -3.26 5.05 -2.19
N TYR A 236 -2.08 5.36 -1.61
CA TYR A 236 -1.19 4.35 -1.04
C TYR A 236 -1.79 3.70 0.21
N LEU A 237 -2.62 4.42 0.96
CA LEU A 237 -3.39 3.85 2.07
C LEU A 237 -4.41 2.78 1.63
N GLY A 238 -4.80 2.79 0.36
CA GLY A 238 -5.67 1.76 -0.21
C GLY A 238 -4.93 0.55 -0.80
N LYS A 239 -3.57 0.54 -0.77
CA LYS A 239 -2.78 -0.58 -1.29
C LYS A 239 -2.77 -1.76 -0.33
N GLU A 240 -3.00 -2.97 -0.84
CA GLU A 240 -3.13 -4.20 -0.04
C GLU A 240 -1.92 -4.47 0.85
N ILE A 241 -0.71 -4.35 0.31
CA ILE A 241 0.53 -4.55 1.07
C ILE A 241 0.67 -3.54 2.21
N ILE A 242 0.28 -2.28 2.00
CA ILE A 242 0.35 -1.25 3.06
C ILE A 242 -0.61 -1.60 4.21
N LEU A 243 -1.82 -2.02 3.89
CA LEU A 243 -2.80 -2.48 4.88
C LEU A 243 -2.32 -3.73 5.62
N ASN A 244 -1.70 -4.66 4.89
CA ASN A 244 -1.18 -5.90 5.45
C ASN A 244 -0.04 -5.68 6.46
N ILE A 245 0.65 -4.54 6.45
CA ILE A 245 1.69 -4.24 7.45
C ILE A 245 1.12 -4.34 8.87
N SER A 246 -0.08 -3.83 9.11
CA SER A 246 -0.76 -3.91 10.41
C SER A 246 -1.02 -5.36 10.82
N THR A 247 -1.59 -6.16 9.93
CA THR A 247 -1.84 -7.59 10.16
C THR A 247 -0.53 -8.34 10.38
N LEU A 248 0.48 -8.08 9.54
CA LEU A 248 1.80 -8.71 9.67
C LEU A 248 2.42 -8.45 11.04
N ARG A 249 2.42 -7.19 11.47
CA ARG A 249 3.03 -6.79 12.73
C ARG A 249 2.24 -7.27 13.94
N TRP A 250 0.95 -7.00 13.99
CA TRP A 250 0.16 -7.10 15.23
C TRP A 250 -0.63 -8.40 15.38
N ALA A 251 -0.86 -9.13 14.31
CA ALA A 251 -1.52 -10.44 14.37
C ALA A 251 -0.54 -11.63 14.43
N ASN A 252 0.78 -11.39 14.30
CA ASN A 252 1.77 -12.45 14.25
C ASN A 252 2.85 -12.28 15.32
N ALA A 253 2.96 -13.22 16.22
CA ALA A 253 3.94 -13.22 17.31
C ALA A 253 5.41 -13.22 16.84
N LEU A 254 5.68 -13.57 15.58
CA LEU A 254 7.02 -13.61 15.00
C LEU A 254 7.59 -12.22 14.70
N PHE A 255 6.76 -11.22 14.42
CA PHE A 255 7.25 -9.94 13.89
C PHE A 255 7.32 -8.84 14.93
N GLU A 256 6.27 -8.54 15.68
CA GLU A 256 6.24 -7.38 16.57
C GLU A 256 7.37 -7.37 17.64
N PRO A 257 7.77 -8.51 18.26
CA PRO A 257 8.89 -8.51 19.19
C PRO A 257 10.23 -8.12 18.55
N MET A 258 10.40 -8.38 17.26
CA MET A 258 11.62 -8.03 16.51
C MET A 258 11.54 -6.61 15.90
N TRP A 259 10.41 -5.92 16.02
CA TRP A 259 10.16 -4.62 15.38
C TRP A 259 10.68 -3.45 16.22
N THR A 260 11.98 -3.49 16.56
CA THR A 260 12.65 -2.50 17.42
C THR A 260 14.09 -2.30 17.00
N ALA A 261 14.72 -1.21 17.44
CA ALA A 261 16.13 -0.90 17.22
C ALA A 261 17.11 -2.00 17.71
N LYS A 262 16.66 -2.86 18.61
CA LYS A 262 17.46 -4.02 19.06
C LYS A 262 17.69 -5.02 17.92
N HIS A 263 16.73 -5.19 17.04
CA HIS A 263 16.74 -6.21 15.98
C HIS A 263 16.82 -5.63 14.59
N VAL A 264 16.21 -4.46 14.34
CA VAL A 264 16.22 -3.78 13.05
C VAL A 264 17.49 -2.94 12.91
N GLU A 265 18.19 -3.10 11.79
CA GLU A 265 19.37 -2.33 11.43
C GLU A 265 19.01 -1.08 10.64
N SER A 266 18.19 -1.22 9.62
CA SER A 266 17.72 -0.12 8.77
C SER A 266 16.39 -0.46 8.10
N VAL A 267 15.69 0.57 7.67
CA VAL A 267 14.46 0.44 6.87
C VAL A 267 14.61 1.26 5.59
N GLN A 268 14.19 0.70 4.46
CA GLN A 268 14.20 1.35 3.16
C GLN A 268 12.81 1.34 2.57
N ILE A 269 12.36 2.48 2.07
CA ILE A 269 11.09 2.66 1.35
C ILE A 269 11.44 3.31 0.02
N VAL A 270 11.33 2.54 -1.04
CA VAL A 270 11.82 2.91 -2.37
C VAL A 270 10.67 2.96 -3.35
N PHE A 271 10.62 4.03 -4.13
CA PHE A 271 9.68 4.22 -5.22
C PHE A 271 10.42 4.57 -6.50
N LYS A 272 10.35 3.71 -7.49
CA LYS A 272 10.98 3.90 -8.79
C LYS A 272 9.95 4.01 -9.90
N GLU A 273 10.14 4.95 -10.81
CA GLU A 273 9.38 5.06 -12.05
C GLU A 273 10.36 5.03 -13.24
N ASN A 274 10.08 4.14 -14.20
CA ASN A 274 10.84 4.03 -15.45
C ASN A 274 10.25 4.90 -16.57
N ILE A 275 9.50 5.92 -16.18
CA ILE A 275 8.95 6.96 -17.04
C ILE A 275 9.47 8.33 -16.60
N GLY A 276 9.46 9.29 -17.50
CA GLY A 276 9.78 10.69 -17.21
C GLY A 276 8.58 11.49 -16.77
N THR A 277 8.47 12.72 -17.27
CA THR A 277 7.35 13.64 -16.99
C THR A 277 6.23 13.58 -18.03
N GLU A 278 6.46 12.89 -19.14
CA GLU A 278 5.47 12.61 -20.20
C GLU A 278 4.71 13.87 -20.67
N GLY A 279 5.42 14.99 -20.86
CA GLY A 279 4.86 16.27 -21.27
C GLY A 279 4.16 17.05 -20.14
N ARG A 280 4.28 16.60 -18.88
CA ARG A 280 3.78 17.28 -17.68
C ARG A 280 4.91 17.87 -16.83
N GLY A 281 6.08 18.09 -17.46
CA GLY A 281 7.29 18.57 -16.79
C GLY A 281 7.08 19.90 -16.09
N GLY A 282 6.37 20.85 -16.69
CA GLY A 282 6.08 22.15 -16.06
C GLY A 282 5.27 22.03 -14.78
N TYR A 283 4.24 21.18 -14.74
CA TYR A 283 3.50 20.91 -13.51
C TYR A 283 4.38 20.22 -12.46
N PHE A 284 5.19 19.25 -12.89
CA PHE A 284 6.10 18.55 -11.97
C PHE A 284 7.17 19.50 -11.40
N ASP A 285 7.66 20.44 -12.19
CA ASP A 285 8.66 21.42 -11.81
C ASP A 285 8.23 22.32 -10.64
N GLU A 286 6.93 22.61 -10.55
CA GLU A 286 6.35 23.38 -9.46
C GLU A 286 6.36 22.64 -8.12
N PHE A 287 6.32 21.32 -8.12
CA PHE A 287 6.19 20.51 -6.91
C PHE A 287 7.46 19.74 -6.56
N GLY A 288 8.12 19.14 -7.56
CA GLY A 288 9.29 18.29 -7.39
C GLY A 288 8.94 16.93 -6.77
N ILE A 289 9.93 16.02 -6.83
CA ILE A 289 9.74 14.61 -6.41
C ILE A 289 9.43 14.46 -4.92
N ILE A 290 9.91 15.38 -4.05
CA ILE A 290 9.69 15.30 -2.60
C ILE A 290 8.21 15.53 -2.29
N ARG A 291 7.61 16.59 -2.85
CA ARG A 291 6.18 16.88 -2.67
C ARG A 291 5.29 15.88 -3.43
N ASP A 292 5.79 15.31 -4.54
CA ASP A 292 5.00 14.35 -5.32
C ASP A 292 4.90 12.99 -4.61
N LEU A 293 5.97 12.49 -3.98
CA LEU A 293 6.07 11.11 -3.50
C LEU A 293 6.54 10.95 -2.05
N LEU A 294 7.57 11.68 -1.58
CA LEU A 294 8.19 11.41 -0.29
C LEU A 294 7.31 11.86 0.87
N GLN A 295 6.78 13.09 0.81
CA GLN A 295 6.01 13.73 1.87
C GLN A 295 4.62 13.10 2.06
N ASN A 296 4.13 12.37 1.07
CA ASN A 296 2.84 11.70 1.09
C ASN A 296 3.00 10.17 1.06
N HIS A 297 2.98 9.54 -0.09
CA HIS A 297 2.93 8.07 -0.25
C HIS A 297 3.98 7.31 0.55
N LEU A 298 5.26 7.75 0.49
CA LEU A 298 6.32 7.06 1.21
C LEU A 298 6.24 7.31 2.72
N LEU A 299 5.82 8.52 3.12
CA LEU A 299 5.59 8.84 4.53
C LEU A 299 4.42 8.03 5.10
N GLN A 300 3.35 7.77 4.33
CA GLN A 300 2.27 6.88 4.74
C GLN A 300 2.77 5.45 4.99
N ALA A 301 3.56 4.90 4.07
CA ALA A 301 4.17 3.59 4.24
C ALA A 301 5.10 3.55 5.47
N PHE A 302 5.90 4.60 5.66
CA PHE A 302 6.75 4.75 6.84
C PHE A 302 5.93 4.73 8.14
N MET A 303 4.80 5.44 8.20
CA MET A 303 3.98 5.47 9.42
C MET A 303 3.45 4.09 9.80
N PHE A 304 2.92 3.32 8.86
CA PHE A 304 2.47 1.94 9.13
C PHE A 304 3.62 1.02 9.55
N LEU A 305 4.81 1.23 9.02
CA LEU A 305 5.99 0.48 9.43
C LEU A 305 6.46 0.85 10.84
N ALA A 306 6.41 2.13 11.20
CA ALA A 306 7.15 2.63 12.36
C ALA A 306 6.28 3.00 13.58
N MET A 307 4.96 3.24 13.40
CA MET A 307 4.08 3.59 14.53
C MET A 307 3.97 2.49 15.58
N GLU A 308 3.72 2.88 16.81
CA GLU A 308 3.35 1.93 17.86
C GLU A 308 2.02 1.24 17.51
N PRO A 309 1.78 0.02 18.00
CA PRO A 309 0.46 -0.59 17.87
C PRO A 309 -0.61 0.34 18.44
N PRO A 310 -1.67 0.66 17.68
CA PRO A 310 -2.75 1.49 18.21
C PRO A 310 -3.51 0.75 19.32
N GLU A 311 -4.10 1.49 20.25
CA GLU A 311 -4.88 0.90 21.36
C GLU A 311 -6.10 0.09 20.88
N ALA A 312 -6.62 0.43 19.69
CA ALA A 312 -7.72 -0.27 19.03
C ALA A 312 -7.63 -0.11 17.51
N MET A 313 -8.23 -1.05 16.77
CA MET A 313 -8.34 -0.95 15.30
C MET A 313 -9.47 0.01 14.88
N THR A 314 -9.43 1.22 15.38
CA THR A 314 -10.35 2.32 15.04
C THR A 314 -9.61 3.44 14.31
N ALA A 315 -10.34 4.20 13.48
CA ALA A 315 -9.75 5.32 12.76
C ALA A 315 -9.06 6.31 13.71
N ALA A 316 -9.69 6.67 14.82
CA ALA A 316 -9.14 7.61 15.79
C ALA A 316 -7.81 7.10 16.41
N ALA A 317 -7.76 5.83 16.82
CA ALA A 317 -6.55 5.26 17.43
C ALA A 317 -5.40 5.11 16.41
N ILE A 318 -5.70 4.70 15.17
CA ILE A 318 -4.71 4.63 14.08
C ILE A 318 -4.16 6.02 13.75
N LEU A 319 -5.03 7.02 13.60
CA LEU A 319 -4.62 8.40 13.32
C LEU A 319 -3.79 8.99 14.47
N ALA A 320 -4.17 8.73 15.73
CA ALA A 320 -3.41 9.15 16.90
C ALA A 320 -1.99 8.54 16.91
N ALA A 321 -1.87 7.24 16.66
CA ALA A 321 -0.57 6.54 16.61
C ALA A 321 0.35 7.08 15.50
N LYS A 322 -0.22 7.42 14.33
CA LYS A 322 0.54 8.08 13.26
C LYS A 322 1.07 9.44 13.67
N VAL A 323 0.23 10.28 14.25
CA VAL A 323 0.61 11.64 14.70
C VAL A 323 1.67 11.57 15.79
N GLU A 324 1.52 10.67 16.76
CA GLU A 324 2.49 10.47 17.82
C GLU A 324 3.87 10.06 17.26
N LEU A 325 3.90 9.13 16.31
CA LEU A 325 5.14 8.79 15.61
C LEU A 325 5.76 10.02 14.94
N LEU A 326 4.98 10.74 14.11
CA LEU A 326 5.50 11.87 13.34
C LEU A 326 6.11 12.95 14.24
N ARG A 327 5.55 13.21 15.44
CA ARG A 327 6.11 14.15 16.43
C ARG A 327 7.52 13.77 16.88
N THR A 328 7.87 12.50 16.86
CA THR A 328 9.21 12.02 17.20
C THR A 328 10.20 12.02 16.03
N VAL A 329 9.74 12.32 14.82
CA VAL A 329 10.59 12.46 13.63
C VAL A 329 11.25 13.83 13.60
N ARG A 330 12.57 13.86 13.45
CA ARG A 330 13.33 15.10 13.29
C ARG A 330 13.03 15.75 11.95
N THR A 331 13.02 17.07 11.93
CA THR A 331 12.92 17.85 10.70
C THR A 331 14.08 17.52 9.75
N LEU A 332 13.80 17.59 8.47
CA LEU A 332 14.82 17.47 7.43
C LEU A 332 15.44 18.84 7.14
N ASP A 333 16.74 18.83 6.97
CA ASP A 333 17.56 19.98 6.62
C ASP A 333 18.55 19.57 5.53
N LEU A 334 18.82 20.46 4.57
CA LEU A 334 19.68 20.17 3.41
C LEU A 334 21.15 19.94 3.82
N HIS A 335 21.61 20.62 4.86
CA HIS A 335 23.01 20.63 5.28
C HIS A 335 23.29 19.77 6.51
N GLU A 336 22.30 19.68 7.42
CA GLU A 336 22.47 18.95 8.67
C GLU A 336 22.59 17.44 8.44
N GLY A 337 23.75 16.88 8.83
CA GLY A 337 24.01 15.45 8.76
C GLY A 337 24.04 14.88 7.34
N LYS A 338 23.98 15.70 6.32
CA LYS A 338 23.95 15.30 4.90
C LYS A 338 22.89 14.21 4.61
N ARG A 339 21.74 14.30 5.26
CA ARG A 339 20.66 13.30 5.21
C ARG A 339 19.79 13.37 3.96
N VAL A 340 20.15 14.21 3.00
CA VAL A 340 19.40 14.42 1.76
C VAL A 340 20.32 14.21 0.56
N PHE A 341 19.83 13.50 -0.44
CA PHE A 341 20.49 13.32 -1.72
C PHE A 341 19.53 13.70 -2.84
N LEU A 342 19.98 14.54 -3.79
CA LEU A 342 19.15 15.05 -4.88
C LEU A 342 19.74 14.65 -6.22
N GLY A 343 18.91 14.14 -7.14
CA GLY A 343 19.27 13.77 -8.49
C GLY A 343 18.31 14.33 -9.53
N GLN A 344 18.78 14.41 -10.78
CA GLN A 344 17.94 14.78 -11.93
C GLN A 344 18.34 13.93 -13.14
N PHE A 345 17.36 13.31 -13.82
CA PHE A 345 17.67 12.51 -14.99
C PHE A 345 17.95 13.39 -16.23
N LYS A 346 18.98 13.02 -16.98
CA LYS A 346 19.28 13.50 -18.32
C LYS A 346 18.90 12.43 -19.35
N ALA A 347 19.07 12.71 -20.64
CA ALA A 347 18.83 11.73 -21.68
C ALA A 347 19.54 10.39 -21.40
N SER A 348 18.92 9.28 -21.84
CA SER A 348 19.53 7.95 -21.74
C SER A 348 20.83 7.87 -22.53
N THR A 349 21.74 6.98 -22.14
CA THR A 349 23.04 6.78 -22.80
C THR A 349 22.92 6.32 -24.26
N ASP A 350 21.85 5.63 -24.59
CA ASP A 350 21.52 5.17 -25.95
C ASP A 350 20.72 6.19 -26.79
N GLY A 351 20.35 7.33 -26.19
CA GLY A 351 19.58 8.39 -26.84
C GLY A 351 18.10 8.07 -27.10
N THR A 352 17.59 6.96 -26.57
CA THR A 352 16.18 6.56 -26.80
C THR A 352 15.19 7.33 -25.92
N SER A 353 15.62 7.80 -24.75
CA SER A 353 14.79 8.54 -23.79
C SER A 353 15.32 9.95 -23.59
N LYS A 354 14.40 10.93 -23.59
CA LYS A 354 14.72 12.34 -23.36
C LYS A 354 15.06 12.61 -21.90
N GLY A 355 15.92 13.59 -21.69
CA GLY A 355 16.21 14.14 -20.37
C GLY A 355 15.11 15.08 -19.86
N TYR A 356 15.13 15.35 -18.57
CA TYR A 356 14.14 16.22 -17.90
C TYR A 356 14.08 17.62 -18.52
N LEU A 357 15.23 18.23 -18.76
CA LEU A 357 15.33 19.56 -19.36
C LEU A 357 15.01 19.61 -20.86
N GLU A 358 14.82 18.45 -21.50
CA GLU A 358 14.38 18.34 -22.90
C GLU A 358 12.85 18.28 -23.03
N ASP A 359 12.11 18.21 -21.92
CA ASP A 359 10.64 18.40 -21.90
C ASP A 359 10.35 19.89 -22.10
N VAL A 360 9.68 20.24 -23.19
CA VAL A 360 9.41 21.63 -23.61
C VAL A 360 8.57 22.41 -22.59
N THR A 361 7.94 21.73 -21.64
CA THR A 361 7.14 22.36 -20.58
C THR A 361 7.96 22.72 -19.35
N VAL A 362 9.21 22.18 -19.24
CA VAL A 362 10.12 22.46 -18.12
C VAL A 362 10.85 23.79 -18.34
N PRO A 363 10.94 24.65 -17.34
CA PRO A 363 11.70 25.89 -17.41
C PRO A 363 13.18 25.63 -17.77
N ALA A 364 13.74 26.42 -18.65
CA ALA A 364 15.14 26.29 -19.05
C ALA A 364 16.07 26.42 -17.85
N GLY A 365 16.97 25.44 -17.67
CA GLY A 365 17.94 25.43 -16.56
C GLY A 365 17.34 25.08 -15.19
N SER A 366 16.14 24.49 -15.15
CA SER A 366 15.54 24.02 -13.91
C SER A 366 16.47 23.07 -13.14
N ARG A 367 16.56 23.29 -11.84
CA ARG A 367 17.26 22.42 -10.87
C ARG A 367 16.30 21.57 -10.03
N CYS A 368 15.04 21.47 -10.45
CA CYS A 368 14.04 20.63 -9.78
C CYS A 368 14.53 19.18 -9.72
N PRO A 369 14.65 18.58 -8.53
CA PRO A 369 15.06 17.18 -8.42
C PRO A 369 13.97 16.23 -8.95
N THR A 370 14.38 15.33 -9.84
CA THR A 370 13.53 14.22 -10.31
C THR A 370 13.81 12.92 -9.57
N PHE A 371 14.87 12.92 -8.74
CA PHE A 371 15.22 11.90 -7.77
C PHE A 371 15.55 12.57 -6.45
N ALA A 372 15.01 12.05 -5.35
CA ALA A 372 15.41 12.44 -4.01
C ALA A 372 15.46 11.24 -3.08
N ALA A 373 16.42 11.27 -2.15
CA ALA A 373 16.48 10.34 -1.04
C ALA A 373 16.68 11.11 0.26
N CYS A 374 15.94 10.74 1.29
CA CYS A 374 15.99 11.34 2.62
C CYS A 374 16.12 10.26 3.69
N VAL A 375 17.00 10.48 4.69
CA VAL A 375 17.11 9.61 5.86
C VAL A 375 16.37 10.25 7.02
N LEU A 376 15.24 9.66 7.41
CA LEU A 376 14.48 10.07 8.58
C LEU A 376 15.10 9.46 9.85
N THR A 377 15.08 10.23 10.91
CA THR A 377 15.52 9.83 12.25
C THR A 377 14.36 9.94 13.21
N VAL A 378 14.10 8.87 13.96
CA VAL A 378 13.00 8.78 14.92
C VAL A 378 13.54 8.77 16.34
N ASP A 379 13.17 9.77 17.13
CA ASP A 379 13.64 9.95 18.51
C ASP A 379 12.66 9.35 19.53
N ASN A 380 12.45 8.04 19.45
CA ASN A 380 11.69 7.29 20.44
C ASN A 380 12.46 6.04 20.91
N ALA A 381 11.96 5.36 21.93
CA ALA A 381 12.62 4.19 22.51
C ALA A 381 12.68 3.00 21.52
N ARG A 382 11.68 2.87 20.66
CA ARG A 382 11.58 1.77 19.68
C ARG A 382 12.63 1.89 18.59
N TRP A 383 12.89 3.11 18.08
CA TRP A 383 13.62 3.32 16.83
C TRP A 383 14.92 4.11 16.94
N ARG A 384 15.30 4.55 18.15
CA ARG A 384 16.52 5.34 18.30
C ARG A 384 17.72 4.67 17.67
N GLY A 385 18.36 5.36 16.71
CA GLY A 385 19.54 4.89 15.99
C GLY A 385 19.25 3.98 14.80
N VAL A 386 18.00 3.76 14.42
CA VAL A 386 17.62 3.09 13.18
C VAL A 386 17.37 4.14 12.09
N PRO A 387 18.13 4.13 10.98
CA PRO A 387 17.87 5.01 9.85
C PRO A 387 16.70 4.49 9.01
N PHE A 388 15.81 5.41 8.60
CA PHE A 388 14.73 5.14 7.66
C PHE A 388 15.01 5.90 6.36
N LEU A 389 15.33 5.18 5.30
CA LEU A 389 15.56 5.74 3.98
C LEU A 389 14.26 5.79 3.21
N LEU A 390 13.84 6.98 2.82
CA LEU A 390 12.80 7.22 1.83
C LEU A 390 13.47 7.68 0.54
N SER A 391 13.29 6.98 -0.56
CA SER A 391 13.82 7.39 -1.86
C SER A 391 12.80 7.23 -2.97
N ALA A 392 12.73 8.23 -3.85
CA ALA A 392 11.87 8.20 -5.02
C ALA A 392 12.54 8.85 -6.23
N GLY A 393 12.23 8.34 -7.42
CA GLY A 393 12.76 8.92 -8.65
C GLY A 393 11.98 8.53 -9.89
N LYS A 394 12.01 9.45 -10.87
CA LYS A 394 11.55 9.23 -12.25
C LYS A 394 12.75 8.96 -13.16
N GLY A 395 12.49 8.32 -14.30
CA GLY A 395 13.53 7.97 -15.27
C GLY A 395 14.55 6.99 -14.69
N LEU A 396 14.13 6.05 -13.83
CA LEU A 396 14.97 5.00 -13.27
C LEU A 396 14.83 3.68 -14.07
N ASP A 397 15.55 2.65 -13.63
CA ASP A 397 15.69 1.35 -14.30
C ASP A 397 14.37 0.57 -14.44
N GLU A 398 13.48 0.67 -13.46
CA GLU A 398 12.23 -0.09 -13.46
C GLU A 398 11.11 0.66 -12.73
N ARG A 399 9.87 0.19 -12.88
CA ARG A 399 8.76 0.65 -12.06
C ARG A 399 8.61 -0.26 -10.84
N LEU A 400 8.88 0.29 -9.65
CA LEU A 400 8.87 -0.47 -8.40
C LEU A 400 8.46 0.40 -7.21
N CYS A 401 7.66 -0.16 -6.31
CA CYS A 401 7.55 0.34 -4.95
C CYS A 401 7.76 -0.82 -3.98
N GLU A 402 8.75 -0.68 -3.10
CA GLU A 402 9.17 -1.73 -2.19
C GLU A 402 9.58 -1.15 -0.83
N LEU A 403 9.19 -1.86 0.23
CA LEU A 403 9.59 -1.61 1.60
C LEU A 403 10.49 -2.74 2.04
N ARG A 404 11.63 -2.42 2.63
CA ARG A 404 12.62 -3.39 3.07
C ARG A 404 13.01 -3.12 4.51
N VAL A 405 12.85 -4.10 5.38
CA VAL A 405 13.32 -4.08 6.77
C VAL A 405 14.50 -5.01 6.88
N ARG A 406 15.67 -4.46 7.18
CA ARG A 406 16.91 -5.20 7.35
C ARG A 406 17.15 -5.45 8.83
N PHE A 407 17.38 -6.71 9.18
CA PHE A 407 17.62 -7.11 10.55
C PHE A 407 19.12 -7.14 10.87
N ARG A 408 19.45 -6.83 12.13
CA ARG A 408 20.83 -6.93 12.62
C ARG A 408 21.32 -8.38 12.60
N PRO A 409 22.59 -8.64 12.22
CA PRO A 409 23.14 -9.97 12.29
C PRO A 409 23.18 -10.46 13.75
N MET A 410 22.93 -11.75 13.95
CA MET A 410 23.08 -12.37 15.26
C MET A 410 24.55 -12.37 15.70
N ALA A 411 24.81 -12.04 16.95
CA ALA A 411 26.18 -11.96 17.48
C ALA A 411 26.99 -13.27 17.29
N CYS A 412 26.34 -14.42 17.38
CA CYS A 412 26.97 -15.73 17.17
C CYS A 412 27.26 -16.06 15.70
N ASN A 413 26.67 -15.34 14.75
CA ASN A 413 26.79 -15.67 13.32
C ASN A 413 28.24 -15.66 12.83
N GLN A 414 29.01 -14.65 13.23
CA GLN A 414 30.39 -14.51 12.79
C GLN A 414 31.29 -15.62 13.34
N GLN A 415 31.04 -16.06 14.58
CA GLN A 415 31.81 -17.14 15.22
C GLN A 415 31.45 -18.51 14.66
N LEU A 416 30.15 -18.76 14.41
CA LEU A 416 29.69 -20.08 14.00
C LEU A 416 29.75 -20.28 12.48
N PHE A 417 29.62 -19.20 11.71
CA PHE A 417 29.30 -19.31 10.30
C PHE A 417 30.07 -18.36 9.37
N GLY A 418 31.01 -17.56 9.88
CA GLY A 418 31.64 -16.48 9.12
C GLY A 418 30.71 -15.25 9.01
N ALA A 419 30.59 -14.62 7.85
CA ALA A 419 29.69 -13.50 7.59
C ALA A 419 28.44 -13.99 6.82
N PRO A 420 27.44 -14.57 7.49
CA PRO A 420 26.23 -15.03 6.82
C PRO A 420 25.44 -13.85 6.25
N ALA A 421 24.62 -14.11 5.24
CA ALA A 421 23.69 -13.13 4.70
C ALA A 421 22.77 -12.61 5.79
N GLN A 422 22.55 -11.29 5.82
CA GLN A 422 21.61 -10.67 6.73
C GLN A 422 20.18 -11.07 6.36
N ASN A 423 19.32 -11.18 7.37
CA ASN A 423 17.90 -11.41 7.14
C ASN A 423 17.21 -10.09 6.78
N GLU A 424 16.30 -10.18 5.85
CA GLU A 424 15.49 -9.05 5.39
C GLU A 424 14.03 -9.47 5.29
N LEU A 425 13.12 -8.57 5.61
CA LEU A 425 11.72 -8.66 5.26
C LEU A 425 11.45 -7.67 4.14
N VAL A 426 10.92 -8.15 3.03
CA VAL A 426 10.67 -7.36 1.84
C VAL A 426 9.17 -7.38 1.53
N MET A 427 8.59 -6.21 1.34
CA MET A 427 7.19 -5.98 1.02
C MET A 427 7.11 -5.21 -0.28
N ARG A 428 6.75 -5.88 -1.37
CA ARG A 428 6.59 -5.26 -2.68
C ARG A 428 5.16 -4.78 -2.84
N VAL A 429 4.99 -3.45 -2.93
CA VAL A 429 3.69 -2.79 -3.07
C VAL A 429 3.23 -2.80 -4.53
N GLN A 430 4.17 -2.68 -5.48
CA GLN A 430 3.91 -2.74 -6.92
C GLN A 430 5.23 -2.90 -7.72
N PRO A 431 5.22 -3.55 -8.90
CA PRO A 431 4.17 -4.42 -9.40
C PRO A 431 4.16 -5.77 -8.68
N ASP A 432 3.15 -6.59 -8.92
CA ASP A 432 3.07 -7.97 -8.44
C ASP A 432 3.26 -8.06 -6.91
N GLU A 433 2.24 -7.64 -6.17
CA GLU A 433 2.24 -7.56 -4.70
C GLU A 433 2.80 -8.84 -4.07
N ALA A 434 3.81 -8.68 -3.20
CA ALA A 434 4.49 -9.80 -2.56
C ALA A 434 5.05 -9.43 -1.18
N LEU A 435 5.10 -10.43 -0.32
CA LEU A 435 5.75 -10.38 0.98
C LEU A 435 6.70 -11.56 1.08
N TYR A 436 7.99 -11.33 1.39
CA TYR A 436 8.93 -12.42 1.58
C TYR A 436 10.02 -12.09 2.60
N VAL A 437 10.44 -13.13 3.32
CA VAL A 437 11.57 -13.09 4.25
C VAL A 437 12.77 -13.70 3.57
N VAL A 438 13.88 -12.99 3.54
CA VAL A 438 15.17 -13.51 3.10
C VAL A 438 15.89 -14.12 4.29
N ALA A 439 16.08 -15.41 4.26
CA ALA A 439 16.75 -16.15 5.32
C ALA A 439 17.88 -17.05 4.78
N SER A 440 18.91 -17.27 5.58
CA SER A 440 19.97 -18.21 5.23
C SER A 440 19.47 -19.65 5.38
N SER A 441 19.63 -20.46 4.34
CA SER A 441 19.31 -21.89 4.36
C SER A 441 20.54 -22.72 4.02
N LYS A 442 20.65 -23.88 4.64
CA LYS A 442 21.65 -24.88 4.24
C LYS A 442 21.23 -25.49 2.90
N GLN A 443 22.17 -25.53 1.96
CA GLN A 443 21.92 -26.26 0.70
C GLN A 443 21.82 -27.77 0.96
N PRO A 444 20.90 -28.49 0.30
CA PRO A 444 20.85 -29.95 0.35
C PRO A 444 22.16 -30.57 -0.15
N GLY A 445 22.60 -31.64 0.48
CA GLY A 445 23.78 -32.41 0.06
C GLY A 445 24.40 -33.19 1.23
N ILE A 446 25.22 -34.19 0.90
CA ILE A 446 25.98 -35.00 1.84
C ILE A 446 27.24 -34.22 2.20
N SER A 447 27.41 -33.92 3.49
CA SER A 447 28.61 -33.27 4.03
C SER A 447 29.04 -33.93 5.31
N ALA A 448 30.35 -34.01 5.53
CA ALA A 448 30.95 -34.52 6.74
C ALA A 448 30.85 -33.49 7.89
N GLY A 449 29.71 -33.45 8.60
CA GLY A 449 29.53 -32.65 9.80
C GLY A 449 28.83 -31.29 9.56
N LEU A 450 28.41 -30.66 10.68
CA LEU A 450 27.73 -29.34 10.67
C LEU A 450 28.68 -28.16 10.42
N ALA A 451 29.99 -28.36 10.60
CA ALA A 451 31.01 -27.33 10.50
C ALA A 451 31.53 -27.10 9.08
N SER A 452 30.94 -27.79 8.08
CA SER A 452 31.42 -27.67 6.70
C SER A 452 30.94 -26.36 6.06
N SER A 453 31.88 -25.47 5.92
CA SER A 453 32.05 -24.37 4.99
C SER A 453 30.85 -23.47 4.63
N GLU A 454 31.13 -22.20 4.58
CA GLU A 454 30.34 -21.08 4.05
C GLU A 454 29.70 -21.36 2.68
N GLU A 455 30.32 -22.22 1.88
CA GLU A 455 29.90 -22.56 0.50
C GLU A 455 28.55 -23.26 0.40
N ARG A 456 27.99 -23.76 1.50
CA ARG A 456 26.73 -24.52 1.52
C ARG A 456 25.54 -23.79 2.12
N ARG A 457 25.66 -22.52 2.40
CA ARG A 457 24.55 -21.67 2.83
C ARG A 457 24.23 -20.67 1.73
N THR A 458 22.96 -20.52 1.46
CA THR A 458 22.46 -19.57 0.48
C THR A 458 21.30 -18.77 1.06
N PRO A 459 21.20 -17.49 0.78
CA PRO A 459 19.99 -16.75 1.08
C PRO A 459 18.84 -17.32 0.25
N VAL A 460 17.72 -17.58 0.91
CA VAL A 460 16.48 -18.09 0.30
C VAL A 460 15.34 -17.16 0.65
N ALA A 461 14.58 -16.77 -0.35
CA ALA A 461 13.34 -16.02 -0.14
C ALA A 461 12.19 -17.00 0.15
N MET A 462 11.57 -16.82 1.31
CA MET A 462 10.35 -17.53 1.71
C MET A 462 9.21 -16.51 1.69
N GLY A 463 8.16 -16.75 0.90
CA GLY A 463 7.21 -15.68 0.77
C GLY A 463 5.84 -16.02 0.23
N LEU A 464 5.01 -15.00 0.28
CA LEU A 464 3.64 -14.93 -0.17
C LEU A 464 3.57 -14.03 -1.41
N ARG A 465 3.05 -14.54 -2.51
CA ARG A 465 2.66 -13.75 -3.68
C ARG A 465 1.15 -13.69 -3.74
N TYR A 466 0.60 -12.49 -3.70
CA TYR A 466 -0.84 -12.29 -3.61
C TYR A 466 -1.59 -12.91 -4.80
N ALA A 467 -1.14 -12.64 -6.01
CA ALA A 467 -1.75 -13.21 -7.21
C ALA A 467 -1.75 -14.76 -7.23
N GLN A 468 -0.68 -15.39 -6.72
CA GLN A 468 -0.58 -16.85 -6.67
C GLN A 468 -1.39 -17.47 -5.52
N THR A 469 -1.47 -16.78 -4.39
CA THR A 469 -2.12 -17.32 -3.19
C THR A 469 -3.62 -17.07 -3.18
N PHE A 470 -4.04 -15.91 -3.71
CA PHE A 470 -5.43 -15.44 -3.64
C PHE A 470 -6.09 -15.27 -5.03
N GLY A 471 -5.33 -15.39 -6.15
CA GLY A 471 -5.78 -15.04 -7.50
C GLY A 471 -6.38 -16.18 -8.33
N ASP A 472 -5.96 -17.42 -8.13
CA ASP A 472 -6.41 -18.53 -8.98
C ASP A 472 -7.76 -19.11 -8.51
N GLY A 473 -8.86 -18.50 -8.98
CA GLY A 473 -10.23 -19.03 -8.78
C GLY A 473 -10.85 -18.75 -7.42
N GLY A 474 -10.20 -17.94 -6.58
CA GLY A 474 -10.78 -17.46 -5.32
C GLY A 474 -11.59 -16.17 -5.52
N PRO A 475 -12.49 -15.84 -4.58
CA PRO A 475 -13.31 -14.63 -4.66
C PRO A 475 -12.51 -13.31 -4.47
N PHE A 476 -11.19 -13.38 -4.36
CA PHE A 476 -10.35 -12.22 -4.04
C PHE A 476 -9.58 -11.72 -5.26
N VAL A 477 -10.17 -10.75 -5.94
CA VAL A 477 -9.42 -9.83 -6.80
C VAL A 477 -8.94 -8.70 -5.90
N CYS A 478 -7.62 -8.39 -5.88
CA CYS A 478 -7.12 -7.18 -5.22
C CYS A 478 -7.87 -5.97 -5.77
N GLY A 479 -8.72 -5.35 -4.94
CA GLY A 479 -9.47 -4.15 -5.31
C GLY A 479 -8.51 -2.98 -5.58
N ASP A 480 -8.90 -2.09 -6.49
CA ASP A 480 -8.16 -0.83 -6.67
C ASP A 480 -8.27 0.03 -5.38
N ALA A 481 -7.24 0.78 -5.09
CA ALA A 481 -7.21 1.67 -3.92
C ALA A 481 -8.41 2.63 -3.89
N TYR A 482 -8.86 3.11 -5.04
CA TYR A 482 -10.01 4.02 -5.14
C TYR A 482 -11.34 3.34 -4.81
N GLU A 483 -11.50 2.06 -5.08
CA GLU A 483 -12.69 1.29 -4.66
C GLU A 483 -12.82 1.32 -3.14
N ARG A 484 -11.73 1.03 -2.43
CA ARG A 484 -11.71 1.06 -0.95
C ARG A 484 -11.97 2.45 -0.39
N MET A 485 -11.33 3.46 -0.95
CA MET A 485 -11.46 4.82 -0.45
C MET A 485 -12.86 5.39 -0.64
N LEU A 486 -13.48 5.15 -1.80
CA LEU A 486 -14.86 5.51 -2.07
C LEU A 486 -15.81 4.80 -1.11
N LEU A 487 -15.61 3.50 -0.93
CA LEU A 487 -16.44 2.70 -0.01
C LEU A 487 -16.30 3.16 1.44
N ASN A 488 -15.06 3.40 1.91
CA ASN A 488 -14.81 3.87 3.26
C ASN A 488 -15.44 5.25 3.48
N ALA A 489 -15.29 6.17 2.55
CA ALA A 489 -15.92 7.49 2.65
C ALA A 489 -17.46 7.38 2.65
N ALA A 490 -18.04 6.51 1.83
CA ALA A 490 -19.48 6.27 1.85
C ALA A 490 -19.93 5.68 3.20
N ARG A 491 -19.18 4.75 3.79
CA ARG A 491 -19.50 4.13 5.09
C ARG A 491 -19.17 4.99 6.31
N GLY A 492 -18.36 6.03 6.15
CA GLY A 492 -17.93 6.88 7.27
C GLY A 492 -16.62 6.46 7.92
N GLU A 493 -15.87 5.56 7.29
CA GLU A 493 -14.63 5.02 7.80
C GLU A 493 -13.44 5.91 7.39
N GLN A 494 -12.72 6.46 8.37
CA GLN A 494 -11.58 7.35 8.13
C GLN A 494 -10.20 6.69 8.36
N CYS A 495 -10.13 5.40 8.65
CA CYS A 495 -8.86 4.69 8.89
C CYS A 495 -7.86 4.77 7.72
N LEU A 496 -8.34 4.97 6.49
CA LEU A 496 -7.54 5.16 5.27
C LEU A 496 -7.55 6.61 4.76
N SER A 497 -7.97 7.56 5.57
CA SER A 497 -7.94 8.98 5.26
C SER A 497 -6.74 9.67 5.93
N VAL A 498 -6.27 10.75 5.34
CA VAL A 498 -5.18 11.57 5.92
C VAL A 498 -5.79 12.67 6.78
N SER A 499 -5.46 12.71 8.06
CA SER A 499 -5.98 13.73 8.97
C SER A 499 -5.23 15.07 8.86
N ALA A 500 -5.90 16.15 9.25
CA ALA A 500 -5.25 17.47 9.32
C ALA A 500 -4.07 17.45 10.31
N ALA A 501 -4.21 16.80 11.46
CA ALA A 501 -3.16 16.69 12.46
C ALA A 501 -1.92 15.95 11.93
N GLU A 502 -2.12 14.91 11.12
CA GLU A 502 -1.05 14.18 10.43
C GLU A 502 -0.33 15.08 9.41
N LEU A 503 -1.08 15.87 8.62
CA LEU A 503 -0.49 16.77 7.63
C LEU A 503 0.31 17.93 8.27
N VAL A 504 -0.13 18.45 9.42
CA VAL A 504 0.66 19.43 10.19
C VAL A 504 2.05 18.86 10.50
N GLU A 505 2.12 17.65 11.04
CA GLU A 505 3.40 17.03 11.38
C GLU A 505 4.20 16.63 10.13
N ALA A 506 3.54 16.12 9.09
CA ALA A 506 4.20 15.79 7.83
C ALA A 506 4.88 17.02 7.20
N TRP A 507 4.18 18.15 7.14
CA TRP A 507 4.77 19.40 6.66
C TRP A 507 5.84 19.96 7.60
N ARG A 508 5.68 19.85 8.92
CA ARG A 508 6.74 20.21 9.88
C ARG A 508 8.08 19.53 9.56
N ILE A 509 8.03 18.25 9.16
CA ILE A 509 9.23 17.47 8.83
C ILE A 509 9.90 17.97 7.54
N PHE A 510 9.12 18.23 6.49
CA PHE A 510 9.66 18.48 5.14
C PHE A 510 9.78 19.97 4.78
N THR A 511 9.01 20.88 5.36
CA THR A 511 8.99 22.30 4.98
C THR A 511 10.37 22.97 5.08
N PRO A 512 11.19 22.78 6.15
CA PRO A 512 12.51 23.42 6.21
C PRO A 512 13.41 23.00 5.03
N LEU A 513 13.46 21.72 4.72
CA LEU A 513 14.21 21.20 3.56
C LEU A 513 13.71 21.80 2.24
N LEU A 514 12.40 21.83 2.04
CA LEU A 514 11.81 22.33 0.80
C LEU A 514 12.09 23.81 0.57
N HIS A 515 12.00 24.62 1.63
CA HIS A 515 12.35 26.06 1.56
C HIS A 515 13.84 26.28 1.26
N GLN A 516 14.73 25.43 1.80
CA GLN A 516 16.16 25.48 1.46
C GLN A 516 16.39 25.10 0.00
N ILE A 517 15.78 24.04 -0.50
CA ILE A 517 15.88 23.64 -1.92
C ILE A 517 15.34 24.75 -2.83
N ASP A 518 14.18 25.33 -2.49
CA ASP A 518 13.55 26.36 -3.31
C ASP A 518 14.37 27.66 -3.31
N SER A 519 15.06 28.04 -2.20
CA SER A 519 15.86 29.26 -2.10
C SER A 519 17.29 29.10 -2.61
N GLU A 520 17.95 27.97 -2.30
CA GLU A 520 19.36 27.77 -2.61
C GLU A 520 19.57 27.14 -4.00
N GLN A 521 18.53 26.51 -4.56
CA GLN A 521 18.59 25.85 -5.87
C GLN A 521 19.83 24.96 -6.02
N PRO A 522 20.06 23.98 -5.12
CA PRO A 522 21.24 23.13 -5.16
C PRO A 522 21.31 22.36 -6.48
N GLN A 523 22.54 22.18 -7.00
CA GLN A 523 22.74 21.42 -8.24
C GLN A 523 22.48 19.93 -7.97
N PRO A 524 21.46 19.30 -8.59
CA PRO A 524 21.23 17.87 -8.43
C PRO A 524 22.30 17.06 -9.16
N VAL A 525 22.59 15.87 -8.67
CA VAL A 525 23.48 14.91 -9.36
C VAL A 525 22.79 14.43 -10.63
N LEU A 526 23.41 14.68 -11.78
CA LEU A 526 22.85 14.24 -13.07
C LEU A 526 23.09 12.75 -13.29
N HIS A 527 22.06 12.02 -13.71
CA HIS A 527 22.17 10.61 -14.08
C HIS A 527 21.45 10.32 -15.41
N PRO A 528 21.90 9.35 -16.19
CA PRO A 528 21.19 8.94 -17.40
C PRO A 528 19.79 8.40 -17.05
N PHE A 529 18.85 8.60 -17.96
CA PHE A 529 17.55 7.91 -17.87
C PHE A 529 17.76 6.40 -17.88
N GLY A 530 17.12 5.69 -16.97
CA GLY A 530 17.29 4.25 -16.77
C GLY A 530 18.34 3.86 -15.73
N GLU A 531 19.04 4.82 -15.14
CA GLU A 531 20.11 4.57 -14.16
C GLU A 531 19.86 5.33 -12.85
N PHE A 532 20.51 4.87 -11.77
CA PHE A 532 20.55 5.62 -10.50
C PHE A 532 21.61 6.74 -10.55
N PRO A 533 21.42 7.81 -9.76
CA PRO A 533 22.46 8.83 -9.62
C PRO A 533 23.76 8.24 -9.07
N GLU A 534 24.88 8.65 -9.68
CA GLU A 534 26.21 8.28 -9.19
C GLU A 534 26.43 8.77 -7.75
N GLY A 535 27.09 7.94 -6.94
CA GLY A 535 27.33 8.25 -5.52
C GLY A 535 26.15 7.98 -4.59
N TYR A 536 24.95 7.70 -5.07
CA TYR A 536 23.78 7.45 -4.20
C TYR A 536 23.98 6.26 -3.25
N ALA A 537 24.48 5.13 -3.76
CA ALA A 537 24.73 3.95 -2.92
C ALA A 537 25.83 4.19 -1.88
N GLU A 538 26.87 4.98 -2.23
CA GLU A 538 27.91 5.38 -1.30
C GLU A 538 27.36 6.30 -0.20
N TRP A 539 26.59 7.32 -0.61
CA TRP A 539 25.92 8.21 0.32
C TRP A 539 25.02 7.42 1.31
N ALA A 540 24.23 6.47 0.83
CA ALA A 540 23.37 5.65 1.69
C ALA A 540 24.20 4.84 2.70
N ARG A 541 25.36 4.28 2.29
CA ARG A 541 26.28 3.57 3.17
C ARG A 541 26.84 4.45 4.29
N THR A 542 27.08 5.74 4.04
CA THR A 542 27.51 6.66 5.11
C THR A 542 26.48 6.80 6.24
N HIS A 543 25.21 6.47 5.94
CA HIS A 543 24.09 6.45 6.89
C HIS A 543 23.78 5.03 7.43
N GLY A 544 24.64 4.05 7.21
CA GLY A 544 24.42 2.67 7.65
C GLY A 544 23.39 1.90 6.82
N ILE A 545 23.12 2.35 5.61
CA ILE A 545 22.12 1.75 4.72
C ILE A 545 22.81 1.17 3.49
N GLU A 546 22.69 -0.13 3.29
CA GLU A 546 23.18 -0.78 2.08
C GLU A 546 22.06 -0.89 1.05
N VAL A 547 22.16 -0.09 0.00
CA VAL A 547 21.27 -0.18 -1.16
C VAL A 547 21.74 -1.34 -2.03
N ARG A 548 20.93 -2.38 -2.10
CA ARG A 548 21.18 -3.53 -2.99
C ARG A 548 20.23 -3.48 -4.17
N PRO A 549 20.70 -3.82 -5.38
CA PRO A 549 19.79 -4.17 -6.48
C PRO A 549 18.87 -5.29 -6.03
N LEU A 550 17.62 -5.24 -6.42
CA LEU A 550 16.75 -6.38 -6.27
C LEU A 550 17.34 -7.54 -7.07
N ASP A 551 17.57 -8.66 -6.41
CA ASP A 551 17.86 -9.87 -7.13
C ASP A 551 16.58 -10.27 -7.89
N ALA A 552 16.61 -10.17 -9.22
CA ALA A 552 15.50 -10.53 -10.11
C ALA A 552 15.00 -11.96 -9.84
N SER A 553 15.87 -12.83 -9.25
CA SER A 553 15.51 -14.19 -8.85
C SER A 553 14.51 -14.26 -7.70
N TRP A 554 14.33 -13.17 -6.91
CA TRP A 554 13.53 -13.18 -5.68
C TRP A 554 12.12 -12.64 -5.83
N GLY A 555 11.67 -12.32 -7.01
CA GLY A 555 10.30 -11.83 -7.13
C GLY A 555 9.83 -11.30 -8.47
N GLY A 556 10.66 -11.22 -9.50
CA GLY A 556 10.27 -10.75 -10.84
C GLY A 556 9.51 -11.80 -11.66
N LYS A 557 8.91 -11.37 -12.79
CA LYS A 557 8.26 -12.26 -13.77
C LYS A 557 9.19 -13.39 -14.25
N GLU A 558 10.47 -13.13 -14.35
CA GLU A 558 11.48 -14.13 -14.73
C GLU A 558 11.68 -15.22 -13.66
N ALA A 559 11.65 -14.86 -12.38
CA ALA A 559 11.72 -15.86 -11.30
C ALA A 559 10.45 -16.71 -11.22
N ALA A 560 9.28 -16.13 -11.50
CA ALA A 560 8.02 -16.87 -11.60
C ALA A 560 8.05 -17.82 -12.80
N ALA A 561 8.53 -17.37 -13.95
CA ALA A 561 8.70 -18.18 -15.15
C ALA A 561 9.71 -19.31 -14.93
N LYS A 562 10.85 -19.02 -14.29
CA LYS A 562 11.85 -20.01 -13.95
C LYS A 562 11.33 -21.04 -12.94
N LEU A 563 10.65 -20.59 -11.87
CA LEU A 563 10.04 -21.51 -10.90
C LEU A 563 8.95 -22.38 -11.53
N ALA A 564 8.12 -21.81 -12.41
CA ALA A 564 7.11 -22.58 -13.15
C ALA A 564 7.75 -23.59 -14.11
N ALA A 565 8.84 -23.22 -14.79
CA ALA A 565 9.61 -24.11 -15.65
C ALA A 565 10.28 -25.23 -14.84
N ASP A 566 10.88 -24.92 -13.70
CA ASP A 566 11.52 -25.90 -12.82
C ASP A 566 10.49 -26.86 -12.22
N LEU A 567 9.29 -26.38 -11.84
CA LEU A 567 8.19 -27.19 -11.34
C LEU A 567 7.62 -28.11 -12.44
N ALA A 568 7.50 -27.60 -13.66
CA ALA A 568 7.07 -28.39 -14.82
C ALA A 568 8.10 -29.46 -15.18
N ALA A 569 9.39 -29.13 -15.16
CA ALA A 569 10.48 -30.09 -15.37
C ALA A 569 10.51 -31.17 -14.28
N HIS A 570 10.30 -30.79 -13.01
CA HIS A 570 10.23 -31.75 -11.90
C HIS A 570 9.02 -32.70 -12.02
N LYS A 571 7.85 -32.17 -12.37
CA LYS A 571 6.65 -33.01 -12.63
C LYS A 571 6.85 -33.95 -13.83
N ALA A 572 7.51 -33.47 -14.89
CA ALA A 572 7.82 -34.32 -16.04
C ALA A 572 8.82 -35.44 -15.68
N ALA A 573 9.86 -35.11 -14.88
CA ALA A 573 10.82 -36.10 -14.39
C ALA A 573 10.17 -37.13 -13.46
N GLN A 574 9.25 -36.75 -12.59
CA GLN A 574 8.48 -37.67 -11.76
C GLN A 574 7.56 -38.57 -12.61
N ALA A 575 6.88 -38.00 -13.60
CA ALA A 575 6.04 -38.78 -14.51
C ALA A 575 6.87 -39.79 -15.32
N ALA A 576 8.05 -39.40 -15.81
CA ALA A 576 8.98 -40.30 -16.50
C ALA A 576 9.51 -41.41 -15.59
N ALA A 577 9.85 -41.10 -14.33
CA ALA A 577 10.30 -42.10 -13.37
C ALA A 577 9.17 -43.11 -13.02
N VAL A 578 7.92 -42.66 -12.92
CA VAL A 578 6.76 -43.53 -12.70
C VAL A 578 6.50 -44.40 -13.93
N ALA A 579 6.64 -43.84 -15.14
CA ALA A 579 6.48 -44.61 -16.38
C ALA A 579 7.58 -45.68 -16.53
N THR A 580 8.83 -45.36 -16.19
CA THR A 580 9.96 -46.32 -16.20
C THR A 580 9.73 -47.46 -15.21
N ARG A 581 9.30 -47.18 -13.98
CA ARG A 581 8.98 -48.20 -12.97
C ARG A 581 7.82 -49.09 -13.41
N ARG A 582 6.79 -48.55 -14.06
CA ARG A 582 5.69 -49.32 -14.63
C ARG A 582 6.15 -50.23 -15.78
N ALA A 583 7.07 -49.77 -16.62
CA ALA A 583 7.62 -50.54 -17.71
C ALA A 583 8.56 -51.67 -17.20
N GLU A 584 9.33 -51.42 -16.13
CA GLU A 584 10.14 -52.42 -15.46
C GLU A 584 9.25 -53.47 -14.78
N GLN A 585 8.22 -53.09 -14.06
CA GLN A 585 7.26 -53.99 -13.42
C GLN A 585 6.49 -54.84 -14.43
N SER A 586 6.11 -54.27 -15.57
CA SER A 586 5.48 -55.03 -16.68
C SER A 586 6.43 -56.00 -17.38
N ARG A 587 7.75 -55.75 -17.36
CA ARG A 587 8.76 -56.71 -17.86
C ARG A 587 9.00 -57.84 -16.88
N ASP A 588 9.00 -57.56 -15.59
CA ASP A 588 9.14 -58.60 -14.55
C ASP A 588 7.90 -59.51 -14.50
N ASP A 589 6.69 -58.95 -14.67
CA ASP A 589 5.45 -59.72 -14.76
C ASP A 589 5.40 -60.64 -16.01
N LEU A 590 6.06 -60.24 -17.12
CA LEU A 590 6.21 -61.07 -18.32
C LEU A 590 7.32 -62.13 -18.19
N ALA A 591 8.30 -61.94 -17.30
CA ALA A 591 9.39 -62.88 -17.07
C ALA A 591 9.04 -64.00 -16.07
N PHE A 592 7.97 -63.86 -15.29
CA PHE A 592 7.48 -64.87 -14.34
C PHE A 592 6.25 -65.67 -14.83
N GLY A 593 5.87 -65.52 -16.09
CA GLY A 593 4.76 -66.18 -16.72
C GLY A 593 5.19 -67.36 -17.58
N TYR A 594 6.02 -68.32 -17.05
CA TYR A 594 6.22 -69.68 -17.59
C TYR A 594 6.32 -70.66 -16.45
#